data_983619909e3f1823b76bd670f88ed37e
#
_entry.id   983619909e3f1823b76bd670f88ed37e
#
_cell.length_a   1.000
_cell.length_b   1.000
_cell.length_c   1.000
_cell.angle_alpha   90.00
_cell.angle_beta   90.00
_cell.angle_gamma   90.00
#
_symmetry.space_group_name_H-M   'P 1'
#
loop_
_entity.id
_entity.type
_entity.pdbx_description
1 polymer ?
#
loop_
_entity_poly.entity_id
_entity_poly.type
_entity_poly.pdbx_seq_one_letter_code
_entity_poly.pdbx_strand_id
1 'polypeptide(L)'
;MAISATQVKDLREKTGAGIMDCKRALEDAGGDVNQAIAILKQQGLSKAEKKSGRAATDGLVEPYIHAGGRIGALVEVNCETDFVGRTSEFRTLAHDVAMQVAASSPKYVSEDQIPEDAWDGLIQEYGDRAKAIQAVCLLDQVFIKDGRRTIRDLVNDNIGKVGENIVVRRFARFELGADLPPAADEVTE
;
A
#
# COMPACT_ATOMS: atom_id res chain seq x y z
N MET A 1 35.41 5.30 2.99
CA MET A 1 35.61 4.04 3.74
C MET A 1 35.13 2.87 2.89
N ALA A 2 35.81 1.72 2.93
CA ALA A 2 35.31 0.55 2.19
C ALA A 2 34.07 -0.02 2.91
N ILE A 3 32.97 -0.19 2.20
CA ILE A 3 31.74 -0.80 2.73
C ILE A 3 31.96 -2.31 2.89
N SER A 4 31.71 -2.84 4.09
CA SER A 4 31.82 -4.26 4.36
C SER A 4 30.62 -5.06 3.89
N ALA A 5 30.82 -6.33 3.55
CA ALA A 5 29.75 -7.25 3.20
C ALA A 5 28.71 -7.40 4.32
N THR A 6 29.14 -7.30 5.59
CA THR A 6 28.27 -7.34 6.77
C THR A 6 27.32 -6.14 6.79
N GLN A 7 27.82 -4.92 6.57
CA GLN A 7 26.98 -3.72 6.52
C GLN A 7 25.92 -3.81 5.41
N VAL A 8 26.28 -4.34 4.24
CA VAL A 8 25.34 -4.55 3.13
C VAL A 8 24.29 -5.57 3.50
N LYS A 9 24.66 -6.67 4.16
CA LYS A 9 23.73 -7.70 4.63
C LYS A 9 22.76 -7.13 5.66
N ASP A 10 23.26 -6.41 6.67
CA ASP A 10 22.44 -5.82 7.73
C ASP A 10 21.44 -4.79 7.17
N LEU A 11 21.89 -3.96 6.22
CA LEU A 11 21.00 -3.00 5.56
C LEU A 11 19.93 -3.72 4.73
N ARG A 12 20.30 -4.80 4.03
CA ARG A 12 19.35 -5.61 3.27
C ARG A 12 18.30 -6.27 4.17
N GLU A 13 18.71 -6.82 5.31
CA GLU A 13 17.78 -7.43 6.29
C GLU A 13 16.79 -6.39 6.83
N LYS A 14 17.21 -5.14 7.03
CA LYS A 14 16.36 -4.04 7.50
C LYS A 14 15.41 -3.50 6.44
N THR A 15 15.81 -3.48 5.18
CA THR A 15 15.09 -2.78 4.10
C THR A 15 14.42 -3.70 3.10
N GLY A 16 14.91 -4.94 2.97
CA GLY A 16 14.52 -5.89 1.93
C GLY A 16 14.97 -5.49 0.52
N ALA A 17 15.76 -4.43 0.35
CA ALA A 17 16.25 -3.97 -0.94
C ALA A 17 17.28 -4.93 -1.55
N GLY A 18 17.53 -4.81 -2.86
CA GLY A 18 18.50 -5.62 -3.57
C GLY A 18 19.94 -5.39 -3.03
N ILE A 19 20.78 -6.44 -3.04
CA ILE A 19 22.17 -6.37 -2.52
C ILE A 19 22.95 -5.22 -3.16
N MET A 20 22.84 -5.04 -4.47
CA MET A 20 23.55 -3.99 -5.19
C MET A 20 23.02 -2.59 -4.89
N ASP A 21 21.72 -2.46 -4.65
CA ASP A 21 21.11 -1.19 -4.25
C ASP A 21 21.54 -0.82 -2.84
N CYS A 22 21.57 -1.78 -1.90
CA CYS A 22 22.10 -1.58 -0.54
C CYS A 22 23.58 -1.16 -0.55
N LYS A 23 24.40 -1.82 -1.38
CA LYS A 23 25.82 -1.47 -1.49
C LYS A 23 25.98 -0.03 -1.98
N ARG A 24 25.33 0.34 -3.09
CA ARG A 24 25.40 1.71 -3.65
C ARG A 24 24.88 2.74 -2.64
N ALA A 25 23.76 2.48 -2.00
CA ALA A 25 23.19 3.41 -1.01
C ALA A 25 24.15 3.63 0.18
N LEU A 26 24.86 2.60 0.63
CA LEU A 26 25.89 2.74 1.68
C LEU A 26 27.13 3.51 1.17
N GLU A 27 27.54 3.28 -0.08
CA GLU A 27 28.64 4.03 -0.70
C GLU A 27 28.28 5.52 -0.80
N ASP A 28 27.08 5.84 -1.32
CA ASP A 28 26.58 7.21 -1.45
C ASP A 28 26.38 7.91 -0.10
N ALA A 29 26.03 7.13 0.94
CA ALA A 29 25.86 7.61 2.31
C ALA A 29 27.18 7.65 3.12
N GLY A 30 28.34 7.34 2.52
CA GLY A 30 29.60 7.30 3.24
C GLY A 30 29.66 6.29 4.39
N GLY A 31 28.78 5.26 4.36
CA GLY A 31 28.63 4.23 5.38
C GLY A 31 27.58 4.53 6.45
N ASP A 32 26.89 5.68 6.41
CA ASP A 32 25.77 5.99 7.32
C ASP A 32 24.53 5.17 6.93
N VAL A 33 24.11 4.29 7.85
CA VAL A 33 22.98 3.37 7.64
C VAL A 33 21.63 4.14 7.52
N ASN A 34 21.42 5.20 8.30
CA ASN A 34 20.16 5.95 8.27
C ASN A 34 20.03 6.73 6.96
N GLN A 35 21.12 7.34 6.51
CA GLN A 35 21.18 8.02 5.23
C GLN A 35 21.01 7.03 4.07
N ALA A 36 21.61 5.85 4.14
CA ALA A 36 21.43 4.80 3.15
C ALA A 36 19.97 4.31 3.06
N ILE A 37 19.28 4.18 4.20
CA ILE A 37 17.83 3.87 4.24
C ILE A 37 17.01 4.97 3.53
N ALA A 38 17.31 6.25 3.80
CA ALA A 38 16.62 7.37 3.14
C ALA A 38 16.86 7.37 1.62
N ILE A 39 18.08 7.10 1.17
CA ILE A 39 18.42 6.96 -0.26
C ILE A 39 17.63 5.80 -0.89
N LEU A 40 17.58 4.64 -0.24
CA LEU A 40 16.83 3.49 -0.73
C LEU A 40 15.33 3.78 -0.82
N LYS A 41 14.76 4.48 0.16
CA LYS A 41 13.36 4.92 0.13
C LYS A 41 13.08 5.84 -1.07
N GLN A 42 13.93 6.83 -1.28
CA GLN A 42 13.83 7.74 -2.43
C GLN A 42 13.93 7.01 -3.78
N GLN A 43 14.87 6.06 -3.88
CA GLN A 43 15.01 5.23 -5.09
C GLN A 43 13.80 4.31 -5.30
N GLY A 44 13.19 3.80 -4.23
CA GLY A 44 11.95 3.01 -4.26
C GLY A 44 10.80 3.81 -4.85
N LEU A 45 10.59 5.05 -4.39
CA LEU A 45 9.57 5.97 -4.91
C LEU A 45 9.78 6.23 -6.41
N SER A 46 11.02 6.55 -6.84
CA SER A 46 11.32 6.78 -8.26
C SER A 46 11.10 5.53 -9.13
N LYS A 47 11.35 4.32 -8.58
CA LYS A 47 11.05 3.07 -9.29
C LYS A 47 9.54 2.85 -9.41
N ALA A 48 8.78 3.15 -8.36
CA ALA A 48 7.32 3.04 -8.36
C ALA A 48 6.69 3.98 -9.39
N GLU A 49 7.09 5.26 -9.43
CA GLU A 49 6.63 6.22 -10.44
C GLU A 49 6.85 5.73 -11.88
N LYS A 50 8.06 5.22 -12.18
CA LYS A 50 8.38 4.70 -13.52
C LYS A 50 7.56 3.48 -13.93
N LYS A 51 6.91 2.81 -12.98
CA LYS A 51 6.14 1.59 -13.23
C LYS A 51 4.64 1.80 -13.13
N SER A 52 4.17 2.90 -12.53
CA SER A 52 2.74 3.16 -12.29
C SER A 52 1.85 3.07 -13.53
N GLY A 53 2.41 3.35 -14.72
CA GLY A 53 1.69 3.23 -16.00
C GLY A 53 1.69 1.83 -16.63
N ARG A 54 2.32 0.81 -16.00
CA ARG A 54 2.35 -0.54 -16.55
C ARG A 54 1.08 -1.29 -16.17
N ALA A 55 0.57 -2.11 -17.11
CA ALA A 55 -0.59 -2.95 -16.85
C ALA A 55 -0.29 -3.96 -15.74
N ALA A 56 -1.15 -3.99 -14.73
CA ALA A 56 -1.13 -4.94 -13.62
C ALA A 56 -2.48 -5.64 -13.59
N THR A 57 -2.55 -6.80 -14.24
CA THR A 57 -3.79 -7.57 -14.44
C THR A 57 -3.79 -8.93 -13.76
N ASP A 58 -2.63 -9.36 -13.27
CA ASP A 58 -2.45 -10.54 -12.44
C ASP A 58 -2.56 -10.16 -10.96
N GLY A 59 -2.42 -11.10 -10.04
CA GLY A 59 -2.44 -10.81 -8.60
C GLY A 59 -3.33 -11.75 -7.81
N LEU A 60 -4.00 -11.24 -6.78
CA LEU A 60 -4.91 -12.03 -5.96
C LEU A 60 -6.02 -11.19 -5.30
N VAL A 61 -7.06 -11.88 -4.86
CA VAL A 61 -8.07 -11.35 -3.94
C VAL A 61 -7.79 -11.92 -2.55
N GLU A 62 -7.42 -11.05 -1.62
CA GLU A 62 -7.07 -11.43 -0.24
C GLU A 62 -8.25 -11.17 0.69
N PRO A 63 -8.70 -12.19 1.45
CA PRO A 63 -9.69 -12.01 2.51
C PRO A 63 -9.01 -11.70 3.84
N TYR A 64 -9.66 -10.88 4.66
CA TYR A 64 -9.33 -10.70 6.06
C TYR A 64 -10.62 -10.72 6.90
N ILE A 65 -10.67 -11.61 7.86
CA ILE A 65 -11.75 -11.64 8.86
C ILE A 65 -11.16 -11.33 10.22
N HIS A 66 -11.63 -10.27 10.84
CA HIS A 66 -11.17 -9.89 12.17
C HIS A 66 -11.65 -10.89 13.23
N ALA A 67 -10.85 -11.06 14.28
CA ALA A 67 -11.17 -11.97 15.37
C ALA A 67 -12.60 -11.70 15.91
N GLY A 68 -13.38 -12.77 16.05
CA GLY A 68 -14.79 -12.70 16.44
C GLY A 68 -15.77 -12.61 15.25
N GLY A 69 -15.30 -12.52 14.00
CA GLY A 69 -16.13 -12.66 12.79
C GLY A 69 -17.12 -11.51 12.54
N ARG A 70 -16.94 -10.37 13.19
CA ARG A 70 -17.88 -9.22 13.08
C ARG A 70 -17.49 -8.22 12.00
N ILE A 71 -16.24 -8.23 11.58
CA ILE A 71 -15.69 -7.36 10.53
C ILE A 71 -14.90 -8.22 9.55
N GLY A 72 -15.14 -8.03 8.27
CA GLY A 72 -14.41 -8.69 7.19
C GLY A 72 -14.09 -7.73 6.06
N ALA A 73 -13.02 -8.01 5.33
CA ALA A 73 -12.65 -7.31 4.12
C ALA A 73 -12.20 -8.29 3.03
N LEU A 74 -12.45 -7.91 1.77
CA LEU A 74 -11.85 -8.51 0.58
C LEU A 74 -11.13 -7.39 -0.16
N VAL A 75 -9.88 -7.64 -0.57
CA VAL A 75 -9.08 -6.65 -1.30
C VAL A 75 -8.50 -7.29 -2.55
N GLU A 76 -8.68 -6.66 -3.72
CA GLU A 76 -8.02 -7.03 -4.96
C GLU A 76 -6.71 -6.24 -5.07
N VAL A 77 -5.58 -6.96 -5.08
CA VAL A 77 -4.25 -6.40 -5.30
C VAL A 77 -3.67 -7.03 -6.55
N ASN A 78 -3.29 -6.19 -7.51
CA ASN A 78 -2.77 -6.61 -8.81
C ASN A 78 -1.27 -6.37 -8.93
N CYS A 79 -0.61 -7.20 -9.75
CA CYS A 79 0.77 -7.10 -10.19
C CYS A 79 0.89 -7.41 -11.69
N GLU A 80 2.10 -7.32 -12.24
CA GLU A 80 2.31 -7.54 -13.69
C GLU A 80 2.26 -9.04 -14.05
N THR A 81 2.76 -9.92 -13.15
CA THR A 81 2.87 -11.37 -13.43
C THR A 81 2.38 -12.24 -12.26
N ASP A 82 1.97 -13.46 -12.56
CA ASP A 82 1.59 -14.48 -11.60
C ASP A 82 2.76 -14.93 -10.70
N PHE A 83 4.00 -14.79 -11.18
CA PHE A 83 5.20 -15.07 -10.38
C PHE A 83 5.26 -14.18 -9.14
N VAL A 84 5.07 -12.87 -9.30
CA VAL A 84 5.02 -11.93 -8.18
C VAL A 84 3.80 -12.19 -7.31
N GLY A 85 2.62 -12.44 -7.89
CA GLY A 85 1.38 -12.75 -7.16
C GLY A 85 1.50 -13.95 -6.20
N ARG A 86 2.42 -14.88 -6.48
CA ARG A 86 2.65 -16.08 -5.64
C ARG A 86 3.71 -15.89 -4.56
N THR A 87 4.47 -14.77 -4.57
CA THR A 87 5.52 -14.53 -3.57
C THR A 87 4.95 -14.29 -2.19
N SER A 88 5.71 -14.63 -1.15
CA SER A 88 5.35 -14.37 0.25
C SER A 88 5.26 -12.87 0.53
N GLU A 89 6.12 -12.08 -0.08
CA GLU A 89 6.15 -10.63 0.05
C GLU A 89 4.87 -10.00 -0.46
N PHE A 90 4.40 -10.39 -1.66
CA PHE A 90 3.17 -9.88 -2.24
C PHE A 90 1.93 -10.31 -1.43
N ARG A 91 1.88 -11.57 -0.99
CA ARG A 91 0.80 -12.07 -0.12
C ARG A 91 0.75 -11.35 1.22
N THR A 92 1.91 -11.08 1.82
CA THR A 92 1.99 -10.29 3.06
C THR A 92 1.48 -8.87 2.85
N LEU A 93 1.85 -8.22 1.74
CA LEU A 93 1.32 -6.91 1.38
C LEU A 93 -0.20 -6.94 1.26
N ALA A 94 -0.75 -7.86 0.48
CA ALA A 94 -2.19 -7.98 0.28
C ALA A 94 -2.95 -8.21 1.60
N HIS A 95 -2.41 -9.08 2.46
CA HIS A 95 -2.96 -9.32 3.79
C HIS A 95 -2.93 -8.08 4.69
N ASP A 96 -1.83 -7.34 4.69
CA ASP A 96 -1.69 -6.09 5.44
C ASP A 96 -2.67 -5.02 4.97
N VAL A 97 -2.88 -4.93 3.65
CA VAL A 97 -3.87 -4.02 3.05
C VAL A 97 -5.30 -4.42 3.43
N ALA A 98 -5.64 -5.72 3.38
CA ALA A 98 -6.95 -6.22 3.77
C ALA A 98 -7.24 -5.97 5.26
N MET A 99 -6.25 -6.16 6.12
CA MET A 99 -6.33 -5.86 7.54
C MET A 99 -6.53 -4.34 7.78
N GLN A 100 -5.83 -3.48 7.06
CA GLN A 100 -6.00 -2.03 7.11
C GLN A 100 -7.43 -1.64 6.76
N VAL A 101 -7.99 -2.18 5.66
CA VAL A 101 -9.38 -1.93 5.26
C VAL A 101 -10.36 -2.32 6.37
N ALA A 102 -10.17 -3.48 6.97
CA ALA A 102 -11.03 -3.95 8.06
C ALA A 102 -10.98 -3.01 9.27
N ALA A 103 -9.77 -2.54 9.65
CA ALA A 103 -9.54 -1.73 10.84
C ALA A 103 -9.92 -0.26 10.68
N SER A 104 -9.65 0.35 9.53
CA SER A 104 -9.72 1.81 9.35
C SER A 104 -10.89 2.27 8.48
N SER A 105 -11.71 1.35 7.96
CA SER A 105 -12.94 1.64 7.20
C SER A 105 -12.77 2.71 6.11
N PRO A 106 -11.78 2.61 5.19
CA PRO A 106 -11.66 3.57 4.11
C PRO A 106 -12.90 3.53 3.22
N LYS A 107 -13.22 4.65 2.57
CA LYS A 107 -14.33 4.76 1.60
C LYS A 107 -13.83 4.56 0.16
N TYR A 108 -12.59 4.97 -0.12
CA TYR A 108 -11.98 4.97 -1.46
C TYR A 108 -10.57 4.35 -1.40
N VAL A 109 -10.05 3.89 -2.53
CA VAL A 109 -8.65 3.45 -2.59
C VAL A 109 -7.71 4.65 -2.58
N SER A 110 -8.02 5.68 -3.38
CA SER A 110 -7.21 6.89 -3.57
C SER A 110 -8.09 8.10 -3.87
N GLU A 111 -7.50 9.29 -3.83
CA GLU A 111 -8.19 10.57 -4.01
C GLU A 111 -8.94 10.68 -5.34
N ASP A 112 -8.40 10.13 -6.42
CA ASP A 112 -9.00 10.14 -7.75
C ASP A 112 -10.32 9.37 -7.87
N GLN A 113 -10.64 8.53 -6.87
CA GLN A 113 -11.91 7.81 -6.78
C GLN A 113 -12.99 8.59 -6.02
N ILE A 114 -12.66 9.72 -5.40
CA ILE A 114 -13.64 10.54 -4.67
C ILE A 114 -14.50 11.29 -5.69
N PRO A 115 -15.83 11.07 -5.70
CA PRO A 115 -16.73 11.84 -6.55
C PRO A 115 -16.65 13.34 -6.23
N GLU A 116 -16.76 14.19 -7.28
CA GLU A 116 -16.62 15.64 -7.11
C GLU A 116 -17.66 16.21 -6.15
N ASP A 117 -18.88 15.68 -6.18
CA ASP A 117 -19.99 16.07 -5.31
C ASP A 117 -19.86 15.61 -3.84
N ALA A 118 -18.95 14.70 -3.55
CA ALA A 118 -18.68 14.23 -2.18
C ALA A 118 -17.79 15.17 -1.38
N TRP A 119 -17.02 16.05 -2.04
CA TRP A 119 -15.97 16.85 -1.40
C TRP A 119 -16.50 17.81 -0.32
N ASP A 120 -17.60 18.51 -0.58
CA ASP A 120 -18.14 19.47 0.39
C ASP A 120 -18.52 18.78 1.71
N GLY A 121 -19.15 17.61 1.63
CA GLY A 121 -19.50 16.81 2.81
C GLY A 121 -18.25 16.29 3.55
N LEU A 122 -17.26 15.80 2.82
CA LEU A 122 -16.01 15.32 3.42
C LEU A 122 -15.22 16.45 4.11
N ILE A 123 -15.13 17.63 3.47
CA ILE A 123 -14.43 18.77 4.07
C ILE A 123 -15.18 19.26 5.31
N GLN A 124 -16.52 19.26 5.29
CA GLN A 124 -17.32 19.60 6.47
C GLN A 124 -17.09 18.59 7.62
N GLU A 125 -16.99 17.29 7.32
CA GLU A 125 -16.80 16.22 8.31
C GLU A 125 -15.39 16.24 8.91
N TYR A 126 -14.33 16.41 8.08
CA TYR A 126 -12.94 16.26 8.48
C TYR A 126 -12.17 17.58 8.65
N GLY A 127 -12.78 18.71 8.26
CA GLY A 127 -12.24 20.07 8.45
C GLY A 127 -11.46 20.61 7.24
N ASP A 128 -10.69 19.80 6.55
CA ASP A 128 -9.99 20.19 5.33
C ASP A 128 -9.77 18.99 4.39
N ARG A 129 -9.38 19.29 3.13
CA ARG A 129 -9.18 18.28 2.09
C ARG A 129 -8.10 17.26 2.45
N ALA A 130 -7.01 17.70 3.06
CA ALA A 130 -5.89 16.81 3.40
C ALA A 130 -6.28 15.80 4.48
N LYS A 131 -7.01 16.25 5.50
CA LYS A 131 -7.53 15.37 6.55
C LYS A 131 -8.61 14.43 6.02
N ALA A 132 -9.48 14.92 5.13
CA ALA A 132 -10.47 14.07 4.47
C ALA A 132 -9.78 12.94 3.68
N ILE A 133 -8.80 13.25 2.83
CA ILE A 133 -8.03 12.24 2.08
C ILE A 133 -7.42 11.22 3.04
N GLN A 134 -6.72 11.69 4.09
CA GLN A 134 -6.08 10.79 5.06
C GLN A 134 -7.08 9.89 5.80
N ALA A 135 -8.31 10.36 6.01
CA ALA A 135 -9.35 9.58 6.69
C ALA A 135 -9.98 8.53 5.76
N VAL A 136 -10.35 8.94 4.53
CA VAL A 136 -11.21 8.13 3.67
C VAL A 136 -10.47 7.38 2.55
N CYS A 137 -9.22 7.77 2.20
CA CYS A 137 -8.45 7.13 1.14
C CYS A 137 -7.47 6.11 1.72
N LEU A 138 -7.66 4.83 1.39
CA LEU A 138 -6.87 3.71 1.87
C LEU A 138 -5.36 3.94 1.71
N LEU A 139 -4.92 4.38 0.53
CA LEU A 139 -3.48 4.56 0.24
C LEU A 139 -2.84 5.65 1.11
N ASP A 140 -3.62 6.65 1.55
CA ASP A 140 -3.13 7.79 2.32
C ASP A 140 -3.30 7.61 3.83
N GLN A 141 -3.97 6.54 4.26
CA GLN A 141 -4.07 6.17 5.67
C GLN A 141 -2.72 5.74 6.23
N VAL A 142 -2.49 6.11 7.49
CA VAL A 142 -1.34 5.63 8.27
C VAL A 142 -1.51 4.13 8.52
N PHE A 143 -0.46 3.36 8.28
CA PHE A 143 -0.47 1.91 8.43
C PHE A 143 -0.61 1.50 9.89
N ILE A 144 -1.60 0.69 10.22
CA ILE A 144 -1.94 0.31 11.61
C ILE A 144 -0.83 -0.44 12.35
N LYS A 145 0.08 -1.12 11.62
CA LYS A 145 1.23 -1.83 12.22
C LYS A 145 2.47 -0.96 12.34
N ASP A 146 2.57 0.15 11.59
CA ASP A 146 3.70 1.07 11.65
C ASP A 146 3.25 2.51 11.38
N GLY A 147 3.01 3.26 12.44
CA GLY A 147 2.51 4.65 12.41
C GLY A 147 3.43 5.68 11.72
N ARG A 148 4.58 5.26 11.19
CA ARG A 148 5.52 6.12 10.46
C ARG A 148 5.37 6.01 8.95
N ARG A 149 4.46 5.17 8.46
CA ARG A 149 4.29 4.84 7.05
C ARG A 149 2.82 4.87 6.68
N THR A 150 2.54 5.27 5.45
CA THR A 150 1.21 5.11 4.85
C THR A 150 1.10 3.76 4.13
N ILE A 151 -0.11 3.38 3.75
CA ILE A 151 -0.32 2.21 2.86
C ILE A 151 0.36 2.45 1.50
N ARG A 152 0.36 3.68 0.99
CA ARG A 152 1.08 4.09 -0.22
C ARG A 152 2.58 3.82 -0.11
N ASP A 153 3.20 4.16 1.03
CA ASP A 153 4.61 3.85 1.30
C ASP A 153 4.85 2.33 1.26
N LEU A 154 3.93 1.56 1.84
CA LEU A 154 4.03 0.09 1.88
C LEU A 154 3.96 -0.52 0.47
N VAL A 155 3.04 -0.04 -0.38
CA VAL A 155 2.92 -0.47 -1.79
C VAL A 155 4.18 -0.10 -2.57
N ASN A 156 4.65 1.15 -2.47
CA ASN A 156 5.83 1.64 -3.18
C ASN A 156 7.10 0.87 -2.81
N ASP A 157 7.27 0.54 -1.53
CA ASP A 157 8.40 -0.27 -1.07
C ASP A 157 8.34 -1.69 -1.67
N ASN A 158 7.16 -2.28 -1.79
CA ASN A 158 7.00 -3.58 -2.43
C ASN A 158 7.29 -3.52 -3.93
N ILE A 159 6.81 -2.49 -4.65
CA ILE A 159 7.17 -2.24 -6.06
C ILE A 159 8.70 -2.17 -6.22
N GLY A 160 9.37 -1.46 -5.31
CA GLY A 160 10.82 -1.36 -5.28
C GLY A 160 11.54 -2.70 -5.09
N LYS A 161 10.96 -3.60 -4.28
CA LYS A 161 11.51 -4.93 -3.97
C LYS A 161 11.28 -5.94 -5.09
N VAL A 162 10.02 -6.10 -5.52
CA VAL A 162 9.66 -7.12 -6.51
C VAL A 162 9.99 -6.70 -7.95
N GLY A 163 10.11 -5.40 -8.18
CA GLY A 163 10.45 -4.89 -9.50
C GLY A 163 9.29 -4.82 -10.49
N GLU A 164 8.05 -5.01 -10.06
CA GLU A 164 6.83 -4.91 -10.85
C GLU A 164 5.91 -3.81 -10.33
N ASN A 165 5.00 -3.31 -11.18
CA ASN A 165 3.91 -2.46 -10.74
C ASN A 165 2.97 -3.24 -9.83
N ILE A 166 2.49 -2.59 -8.75
CA ILE A 166 1.49 -3.14 -7.83
C ILE A 166 0.38 -2.11 -7.69
N VAL A 167 -0.86 -2.56 -7.84
CA VAL A 167 -2.05 -1.73 -7.76
C VAL A 167 -3.03 -2.33 -6.75
N VAL A 168 -3.41 -1.58 -5.74
CA VAL A 168 -4.60 -1.88 -4.95
C VAL A 168 -5.79 -1.41 -5.78
N ARG A 169 -6.55 -2.36 -6.35
CA ARG A 169 -7.57 -2.04 -7.34
C ARG A 169 -8.89 -1.64 -6.72
N ARG A 170 -9.35 -2.46 -5.78
CA ARG A 170 -10.63 -2.25 -5.07
C ARG A 170 -10.69 -3.08 -3.80
N PHE A 171 -11.66 -2.77 -2.97
CA PHE A 171 -11.98 -3.55 -1.77
C PHE A 171 -13.48 -3.56 -1.50
N ALA A 172 -13.91 -4.51 -0.68
CA ALA A 172 -15.21 -4.53 -0.04
C ALA A 172 -15.02 -4.79 1.45
N ARG A 173 -15.74 -4.05 2.31
CA ARG A 173 -15.72 -4.21 3.76
C ARG A 173 -17.13 -4.53 4.24
N PHE A 174 -17.21 -5.48 5.14
CA PHE A 174 -18.45 -5.90 5.79
C PHE A 174 -18.30 -5.72 7.29
N GLU A 175 -19.32 -5.18 7.91
CA GLU A 175 -19.43 -5.05 9.36
C GLU A 175 -20.80 -5.54 9.80
N LEU A 176 -20.83 -6.42 10.78
CA LEU A 176 -22.08 -6.99 11.28
C LEU A 176 -22.96 -5.88 11.89
N GLY A 177 -24.16 -5.72 11.35
CA GLY A 177 -25.12 -4.72 11.80
C GLY A 177 -24.95 -3.33 11.18
N ALA A 178 -24.04 -3.17 10.22
CA ALA A 178 -23.97 -1.94 9.41
C ALA A 178 -25.21 -1.83 8.49
N ASP A 179 -25.57 -0.59 8.19
CA ASP A 179 -26.65 -0.31 7.24
C ASP A 179 -26.32 -0.91 5.86
N LEU A 180 -27.33 -1.46 5.20
CA LEU A 180 -27.16 -1.96 3.85
C LEU A 180 -26.99 -0.76 2.89
N PRO A 181 -26.09 -0.86 1.90
CA PRO A 181 -26.06 0.14 0.84
C PRO A 181 -27.44 0.18 0.17
N PRO A 182 -27.87 1.37 -0.32
CA PRO A 182 -29.10 1.45 -1.10
C PRO A 182 -29.06 0.40 -2.23
N ALA A 183 -30.19 -0.28 -2.45
CA ALA A 183 -30.28 -1.23 -3.56
C ALA A 183 -29.88 -0.49 -4.84
N ALA A 184 -28.96 -1.08 -5.61
CA ALA A 184 -28.68 -0.56 -6.94
C ALA A 184 -30.01 -0.55 -7.69
N ASP A 185 -30.44 0.63 -8.16
CA ASP A 185 -31.64 0.75 -8.97
C ASP A 185 -31.52 -0.28 -10.10
N GLU A 186 -32.53 -1.13 -10.23
CA GLU A 186 -32.59 -2.11 -11.31
C GLU A 186 -32.42 -1.32 -12.61
N VAL A 187 -31.30 -1.59 -13.30
CA VAL A 187 -31.10 -1.08 -14.66
C VAL A 187 -32.21 -1.73 -15.48
N THR A 188 -33.35 -1.02 -15.62
CA THR A 188 -34.39 -1.39 -16.58
C THR A 188 -33.77 -1.33 -17.97
N GLU A 189 -33.69 -2.51 -18.61
CA GLU A 189 -33.37 -2.68 -20.03
C GLU A 189 -34.27 -1.84 -20.96
#